data_b84f733516649a88acf31ee902305da1
#
_entry.id   b84f733516649a88acf31ee902305da1
#
_cell.length_a   1.000
_cell.length_b   1.000
_cell.length_c   1.000
_cell.angle_alpha   90.00
_cell.angle_beta   90.00
_cell.angle_gamma   90.00
#
_symmetry.space_group_name_H-M   'P 1'
#
loop_
_entity.id
_entity.type
_entity.pdbx_description
1 polymer ?
#
loop_
_entity_poly.entity_id
_entity_poly.type
_entity_poly.pdbx_seq_one_letter_code
_entity_poly.pdbx_strand_id
1 'polypeptide(L)'
;MSKRAIVVGAGIAGIATSIRLAKQGYTVDVFEASQHPGGKMSAFENQGYRFDGGPSLFTMAHLVDELFTLCGEKPNDYFNYQQLDTICHYFFEDGTRFQAHKSWDKFDESLQGIASDSERKALKKQLDKAAFRYNTTAPLFIEQSLHKIKNYFNFKTIKGLFLRTQIEFISIDGPRKPHPSGQQIPGAIPKPFRHL
;
A
#
# COMPACT_ATOMS: atom_id res chain seq x y z
N MET A 1 -12.88 23.28 30.70
CA MET A 1 -12.80 23.84 29.32
C MET A 1 -12.50 22.71 28.36
N SER A 2 -13.30 22.53 27.30
CA SER A 2 -13.00 21.55 26.26
C SER A 2 -11.72 21.99 25.52
N LYS A 3 -10.81 21.05 25.28
CA LYS A 3 -9.62 21.30 24.46
C LYS A 3 -10.05 21.49 23.02
N ARG A 4 -9.48 22.47 22.32
CA ARG A 4 -9.72 22.70 20.89
C ARG A 4 -8.51 22.28 20.08
N ALA A 5 -8.74 21.75 18.87
CA ALA A 5 -7.71 21.40 17.91
C ALA A 5 -8.11 21.89 16.52
N ILE A 6 -7.12 22.32 15.76
CA ILE A 6 -7.28 22.70 14.35
C ILE A 6 -6.53 21.67 13.52
N VAL A 7 -7.20 21.13 12.50
CA VAL A 7 -6.61 20.23 11.49
C VAL A 7 -6.66 20.94 10.15
N VAL A 8 -5.50 21.05 9.51
CA VAL A 8 -5.38 21.67 8.18
C VAL A 8 -5.22 20.58 7.14
N GLY A 9 -6.20 20.52 6.22
CA GLY A 9 -6.31 19.51 5.18
C GLY A 9 -7.28 18.37 5.56
N ALA A 10 -8.31 18.17 4.74
CA ALA A 10 -9.30 17.09 4.87
C ALA A 10 -9.01 15.90 3.92
N GLY A 11 -7.75 15.58 3.68
CA GLY A 11 -7.35 14.30 3.11
C GLY A 11 -7.52 13.16 4.10
N ILE A 12 -7.27 11.91 3.71
CA ILE A 12 -7.48 10.73 4.57
C ILE A 12 -6.76 10.84 5.92
N ALA A 13 -5.54 11.38 5.95
CA ALA A 13 -4.79 11.56 7.19
C ALA A 13 -5.40 12.62 8.10
N GLY A 14 -5.86 13.75 7.54
CA GLY A 14 -6.53 14.81 8.30
C GLY A 14 -7.86 14.34 8.88
N ILE A 15 -8.66 13.64 8.09
CA ILE A 15 -9.94 13.04 8.53
C ILE A 15 -9.68 12.05 9.68
N ALA A 16 -8.75 11.10 9.50
CA ALA A 16 -8.42 10.11 10.52
C ALA A 16 -7.91 10.76 11.82
N THR A 17 -7.09 11.81 11.70
CA THR A 17 -6.61 12.59 12.85
C THR A 17 -7.75 13.29 13.58
N SER A 18 -8.64 13.92 12.83
CA SER A 18 -9.80 14.64 13.38
C SER A 18 -10.73 13.72 14.17
N ILE A 19 -11.03 12.53 13.63
CA ILE A 19 -11.84 11.51 14.29
C ILE A 19 -11.18 11.08 15.62
N ARG A 20 -9.87 10.79 15.59
CA ARG A 20 -9.13 10.36 16.78
C ARG A 20 -9.03 11.45 17.86
N LEU A 21 -8.88 12.71 17.46
CA LEU A 21 -8.89 13.85 18.38
C LEU A 21 -10.29 14.09 18.99
N ALA A 22 -11.33 14.04 18.16
CA ALA A 22 -12.71 14.16 18.63
C ALA A 22 -13.05 13.05 19.65
N LYS A 23 -12.63 11.81 19.38
CA LYS A 23 -12.79 10.68 20.32
C LYS A 23 -12.05 10.89 21.66
N GLN A 24 -10.96 11.67 21.65
CA GLN A 24 -10.23 12.06 22.86
C GLN A 24 -10.86 13.28 23.59
N GLY A 25 -12.00 13.76 23.14
CA GLY A 25 -12.73 14.87 23.76
C GLY A 25 -12.32 16.26 23.31
N TYR A 26 -11.60 16.39 22.19
CA TYR A 26 -11.31 17.68 21.59
C TYR A 26 -12.50 18.16 20.75
N THR A 27 -12.76 19.46 20.79
CA THR A 27 -13.53 20.14 19.74
C THR A 27 -12.59 20.37 18.56
N VAL A 28 -12.89 19.82 17.39
CA VAL A 28 -11.98 19.81 16.24
C VAL A 28 -12.56 20.66 15.11
N ASP A 29 -11.80 21.64 14.67
CA ASP A 29 -12.09 22.44 13.48
C ASP A 29 -11.19 21.94 12.33
N VAL A 30 -11.79 21.56 11.18
CA VAL A 30 -11.06 21.09 10.00
C VAL A 30 -11.15 22.11 8.90
N PHE A 31 -10.00 22.53 8.37
CA PHE A 31 -9.89 23.46 7.26
C PHE A 31 -9.38 22.74 6.01
N GLU A 32 -10.11 22.88 4.91
CA GLU A 32 -9.74 22.30 3.60
C GLU A 32 -9.70 23.42 2.56
N ALA A 33 -8.65 23.43 1.74
CA ALA A 33 -8.47 24.42 0.68
C ALA A 33 -9.27 24.08 -0.59
N SER A 34 -9.54 22.80 -0.82
CA SER A 34 -10.30 22.33 -1.96
C SER A 34 -11.81 22.42 -1.70
N GLN A 35 -12.61 22.39 -2.76
CA GLN A 35 -14.08 22.41 -2.64
C GLN A 35 -14.63 21.15 -1.96
N HIS A 36 -13.91 20.05 -2.00
CA HIS A 36 -14.34 18.76 -1.46
C HIS A 36 -13.25 18.13 -0.58
N PRO A 37 -13.63 17.45 0.52
CA PRO A 37 -12.71 16.64 1.30
C PRO A 37 -12.28 15.40 0.50
N GLY A 38 -11.20 14.74 0.94
CA GLY A 38 -10.68 13.52 0.32
C GLY A 38 -9.23 13.65 -0.17
N GLY A 39 -8.76 14.87 -0.44
CA GLY A 39 -7.41 15.12 -0.93
C GLY A 39 -7.14 14.38 -2.25
N LYS A 40 -6.19 13.43 -2.25
CA LYS A 40 -5.87 12.65 -3.46
C LYS A 40 -6.96 11.64 -3.85
N MET A 41 -7.92 11.34 -2.99
CA MET A 41 -9.10 10.53 -3.32
C MET A 41 -10.17 11.43 -3.94
N SER A 42 -9.91 11.90 -5.16
CA SER A 42 -10.82 12.75 -5.91
C SER A 42 -11.53 11.96 -7.00
N ALA A 43 -12.72 12.41 -7.37
CA ALA A 43 -13.42 11.91 -8.54
C ALA A 43 -13.84 13.10 -9.40
N PHE A 44 -13.97 12.89 -10.69
CA PHE A 44 -14.52 13.87 -11.62
C PHE A 44 -15.46 13.19 -12.61
N GLU A 45 -16.37 13.97 -13.17
CA GLU A 45 -17.28 13.50 -14.19
C GLU A 45 -16.98 14.18 -15.53
N ASN A 46 -17.02 13.42 -16.59
CA ASN A 46 -16.89 13.94 -17.94
C ASN A 46 -17.82 13.17 -18.88
N GLN A 47 -18.66 13.88 -19.62
CA GLN A 47 -19.63 13.32 -20.59
C GLN A 47 -20.54 12.22 -20.00
N GLY A 48 -20.95 12.36 -18.74
CA GLY A 48 -21.80 11.38 -18.04
C GLY A 48 -21.07 10.17 -17.46
N TYR A 49 -19.74 10.12 -17.59
CA TYR A 49 -18.91 9.08 -16.97
C TYR A 49 -18.19 9.62 -15.76
N ARG A 50 -18.18 8.84 -14.67
CA ARG A 50 -17.42 9.13 -13.46
C ARG A 50 -16.06 8.46 -13.50
N PHE A 51 -15.01 9.22 -13.19
CA PHE A 51 -13.62 8.75 -13.13
C PHE A 51 -13.04 9.00 -11.74
N ASP A 52 -12.24 8.06 -11.26
CA ASP A 52 -11.42 8.28 -10.09
C ASP A 52 -10.16 9.07 -10.49
N GLY A 53 -10.00 10.26 -9.91
CA GLY A 53 -8.85 11.14 -10.15
C GLY A 53 -7.61 10.78 -9.32
N GLY A 54 -7.69 9.72 -8.54
CA GLY A 54 -6.65 9.27 -7.61
C GLY A 54 -6.57 7.73 -7.54
N PRO A 55 -6.26 7.17 -6.35
CA PRO A 55 -6.19 5.72 -6.18
C PRO A 55 -7.52 5.05 -6.50
N SER A 56 -7.51 4.08 -7.39
CA SER A 56 -8.68 3.25 -7.76
C SER A 56 -8.78 1.96 -6.94
N LEU A 57 -7.74 1.60 -6.18
CA LEU A 57 -7.71 0.42 -5.32
C LEU A 57 -7.79 0.83 -3.86
N PHE A 58 -8.72 0.20 -3.13
CA PHE A 58 -8.86 0.37 -1.69
C PHE A 58 -7.94 -0.61 -0.96
N THR A 59 -6.79 -0.10 -0.50
CA THR A 59 -5.80 -0.88 0.26
C THR A 59 -5.90 -0.58 1.74
N MET A 60 -5.46 -1.53 2.59
CA MET A 60 -5.44 -1.38 4.06
C MET A 60 -6.81 -1.02 4.65
N ALA A 61 -7.89 -1.60 4.11
CA ALA A 61 -9.26 -1.34 4.50
C ALA A 61 -9.50 -1.43 6.01
N HIS A 62 -8.79 -2.35 6.71
CA HIS A 62 -8.86 -2.52 8.15
C HIS A 62 -8.55 -1.23 8.96
N LEU A 63 -7.71 -0.32 8.42
CA LEU A 63 -7.42 0.96 9.09
C LEU A 63 -8.61 1.92 9.02
N VAL A 64 -9.43 1.83 7.97
CA VAL A 64 -10.67 2.61 7.85
C VAL A 64 -11.74 1.99 8.74
N ASP A 65 -11.90 0.66 8.73
CA ASP A 65 -12.81 -0.05 9.63
C ASP A 65 -12.53 0.29 11.10
N GLU A 66 -11.25 0.40 11.48
CA GLU A 66 -10.84 0.79 12.82
C GLU A 66 -11.37 2.18 13.22
N LEU A 67 -11.42 3.16 12.30
CA LEU A 67 -11.95 4.50 12.61
C LEU A 67 -13.43 4.47 12.97
N PHE A 68 -14.23 3.66 12.27
CA PHE A 68 -15.64 3.46 12.58
C PHE A 68 -15.82 2.77 13.93
N THR A 69 -15.13 1.66 14.13
CA THR A 69 -15.22 0.90 15.39
C THR A 69 -14.72 1.70 16.59
N LEU A 70 -13.71 2.56 16.41
CA LEU A 70 -13.26 3.50 17.43
C LEU A 70 -14.38 4.44 17.88
N CYS A 71 -15.26 4.84 16.98
CA CYS A 71 -16.41 5.68 17.27
C CYS A 71 -17.62 4.90 17.81
N GLY A 72 -17.59 3.58 17.80
CA GLY A 72 -18.71 2.71 18.18
C GLY A 72 -19.66 2.39 17.03
N GLU A 73 -19.23 2.69 15.80
CA GLU A 73 -20.00 2.51 14.59
C GLU A 73 -19.60 1.21 13.88
N LYS A 74 -20.50 0.69 13.06
CA LYS A 74 -20.25 -0.48 12.22
C LYS A 74 -19.88 -0.02 10.81
N PRO A 75 -18.68 -0.36 10.28
CA PRO A 75 -18.25 0.08 8.95
C PRO A 75 -19.27 -0.23 7.85
N ASN A 76 -19.86 -1.41 7.88
CA ASN A 76 -20.81 -1.90 6.87
C ASN A 76 -22.13 -1.10 6.78
N ASP A 77 -22.45 -0.28 7.79
CA ASP A 77 -23.60 0.61 7.75
C ASP A 77 -23.34 1.85 6.87
N TYR A 78 -22.08 2.13 6.57
CA TYR A 78 -21.63 3.32 5.85
C TYR A 78 -21.08 3.01 4.46
N PHE A 79 -20.29 1.93 4.32
CA PHE A 79 -19.71 1.51 3.06
C PHE A 79 -19.44 0.01 3.03
N ASN A 80 -19.42 -0.54 1.80
CA ASN A 80 -19.08 -1.93 1.57
C ASN A 80 -17.95 -2.02 0.57
N TYR A 81 -17.05 -2.96 0.80
CA TYR A 81 -15.96 -3.29 -0.11
C TYR A 81 -15.80 -4.80 -0.20
N GLN A 82 -15.20 -5.23 -1.30
CA GLN A 82 -14.95 -6.64 -1.54
C GLN A 82 -13.51 -6.84 -1.95
N GLN A 83 -12.90 -7.91 -1.44
CA GLN A 83 -11.58 -8.30 -1.87
C GLN A 83 -11.67 -9.04 -3.20
N LEU A 84 -10.92 -8.57 -4.20
CA LEU A 84 -10.89 -9.21 -5.51
C LEU A 84 -9.99 -10.45 -5.48
N ASP A 85 -10.45 -11.54 -6.11
CA ASP A 85 -9.65 -12.76 -6.31
C ASP A 85 -8.54 -12.52 -7.34
N THR A 86 -8.86 -11.83 -8.44
CA THR A 86 -7.88 -11.33 -9.40
C THR A 86 -7.55 -9.89 -9.04
N ILE A 87 -6.32 -9.66 -8.58
CA ILE A 87 -5.86 -8.36 -8.09
C ILE A 87 -5.48 -7.45 -9.25
N CYS A 88 -4.81 -8.01 -10.28
CA CYS A 88 -4.29 -7.25 -11.40
C CYS A 88 -4.18 -8.11 -12.66
N HIS A 89 -4.47 -7.50 -13.81
CA HIS A 89 -4.22 -8.06 -15.13
C HIS A 89 -3.00 -7.35 -15.73
N TYR A 90 -2.05 -8.11 -16.22
CA TYR A 90 -0.84 -7.60 -16.88
C TYR A 90 -0.92 -7.85 -18.36
N PHE A 91 -0.61 -6.80 -19.13
CA PHE A 91 -0.59 -6.80 -20.58
C PHE A 91 0.74 -6.22 -21.04
N PHE A 92 1.49 -6.95 -21.83
CA PHE A 92 2.78 -6.55 -22.37
C PHE A 92 2.70 -6.34 -23.88
N GLU A 93 3.59 -5.52 -24.43
CA GLU A 93 3.64 -5.19 -25.86
C GLU A 93 3.91 -6.40 -26.75
N ASP A 94 4.63 -7.40 -26.24
CA ASP A 94 4.91 -8.68 -26.94
C ASP A 94 3.71 -9.64 -26.95
N GLY A 95 2.57 -9.21 -26.45
CA GLY A 95 1.34 -10.00 -26.37
C GLY A 95 1.25 -10.88 -25.12
N THR A 96 2.29 -10.94 -24.29
CA THR A 96 2.26 -11.67 -23.02
C THR A 96 1.17 -11.13 -22.10
N ARG A 97 0.39 -12.02 -21.50
CA ARG A 97 -0.68 -11.67 -20.56
C ARG A 97 -0.68 -12.64 -19.41
N PHE A 98 -0.81 -12.11 -18.20
CA PHE A 98 -1.07 -12.92 -17.01
C PHE A 98 -1.88 -12.17 -15.97
N GLN A 99 -2.36 -12.89 -14.96
CA GLN A 99 -3.20 -12.36 -13.89
C GLN A 99 -2.54 -12.60 -12.55
N ALA A 100 -2.40 -11.53 -11.75
CA ALA A 100 -2.03 -11.68 -10.36
C ALA A 100 -3.28 -12.03 -9.55
N HIS A 101 -3.28 -13.21 -8.95
CA HIS A 101 -4.35 -13.68 -8.09
C HIS A 101 -3.95 -13.61 -6.61
N LYS A 102 -4.96 -13.51 -5.75
CA LYS A 102 -4.77 -13.61 -4.30
C LYS A 102 -4.24 -15.00 -3.90
N SER A 103 -4.75 -16.06 -4.52
CA SER A 103 -4.28 -17.43 -4.33
C SER A 103 -3.00 -17.64 -5.12
N TRP A 104 -1.97 -18.19 -4.45
CA TRP A 104 -0.74 -18.57 -5.12
C TRP A 104 -0.98 -19.60 -6.23
N ASP A 105 -1.82 -20.59 -6.00
CA ASP A 105 -2.04 -21.68 -6.97
C ASP A 105 -2.60 -21.14 -8.30
N LYS A 106 -3.60 -20.25 -8.23
CA LYS A 106 -4.14 -19.57 -9.41
C LYS A 106 -3.11 -18.64 -10.07
N PHE A 107 -2.28 -17.98 -9.26
CA PHE A 107 -1.22 -17.10 -9.78
C PHE A 107 -0.14 -17.93 -10.49
N ASP A 108 0.33 -19.02 -9.90
CA ASP A 108 1.28 -19.95 -10.50
C ASP A 108 0.75 -20.54 -11.81
N GLU A 109 -0.52 -20.95 -11.85
CA GLU A 109 -1.20 -21.40 -13.04
C GLU A 109 -1.19 -20.34 -14.16
N SER A 110 -1.46 -19.09 -13.84
CA SER A 110 -1.46 -17.98 -14.81
C SER A 110 -0.07 -17.69 -15.39
N LEU A 111 0.99 -18.12 -14.71
CA LEU A 111 2.38 -17.97 -15.16
C LEU A 111 2.92 -19.16 -15.96
N GLN A 112 2.13 -20.24 -16.08
CA GLN A 112 2.52 -21.40 -16.88
C GLN A 112 2.67 -21.00 -18.34
N GLY A 113 3.75 -21.46 -18.97
CA GLY A 113 4.10 -21.08 -20.35
C GLY A 113 4.77 -19.70 -20.49
N ILE A 114 4.77 -18.88 -19.44
CA ILE A 114 5.42 -17.56 -19.41
C ILE A 114 6.74 -17.64 -18.65
N ALA A 115 6.76 -18.34 -17.52
CA ALA A 115 7.93 -18.51 -16.68
C ALA A 115 8.23 -20.00 -16.45
N SER A 116 9.50 -20.33 -16.35
CA SER A 116 9.95 -21.68 -16.01
C SER A 116 9.59 -22.06 -14.56
N ASP A 117 9.56 -23.34 -14.26
CA ASP A 117 9.32 -23.86 -12.92
C ASP A 117 10.29 -23.28 -11.88
N SER A 118 11.55 -23.08 -12.25
CA SER A 118 12.58 -22.53 -11.38
C SER A 118 12.30 -21.06 -11.06
N GLU A 119 11.86 -20.27 -12.04
CA GLU A 119 11.49 -18.86 -11.86
C GLU A 119 10.25 -18.70 -11.02
N ARG A 120 9.21 -19.52 -11.24
CA ARG A 120 8.00 -19.51 -10.44
C ARG A 120 8.27 -19.88 -8.97
N LYS A 121 9.12 -20.90 -8.72
CA LYS A 121 9.58 -21.25 -7.36
C LYS A 121 10.38 -20.12 -6.72
N ALA A 122 11.25 -19.45 -7.48
CA ALA A 122 12.01 -18.31 -6.98
C ALA A 122 11.08 -17.13 -6.63
N LEU A 123 10.09 -16.85 -7.47
CA LEU A 123 9.06 -15.82 -7.22
C LEU A 123 8.27 -16.15 -5.95
N LYS A 124 7.78 -17.37 -5.80
CA LYS A 124 7.08 -17.82 -4.58
C LYS A 124 7.91 -17.56 -3.33
N LYS A 125 9.16 -18.00 -3.35
CA LYS A 125 10.09 -17.79 -2.23
C LYS A 125 10.28 -16.30 -1.92
N GLN A 126 10.33 -15.45 -2.93
CA GLN A 126 10.45 -14.00 -2.74
C GLN A 126 9.19 -13.38 -2.15
N LEU A 127 8.02 -13.79 -2.61
CA LEU A 127 6.73 -13.35 -2.06
C LEU A 127 6.55 -13.79 -0.61
N ASP A 128 6.91 -15.02 -0.27
CA ASP A 128 6.87 -15.53 1.12
C ASP A 128 7.81 -14.74 2.03
N LYS A 129 9.03 -14.42 1.55
CA LYS A 129 9.96 -13.55 2.28
C LYS A 129 9.39 -12.14 2.46
N ALA A 130 8.75 -11.58 1.44
CA ALA A 130 8.12 -10.25 1.51
C ALA A 130 6.97 -10.24 2.51
N ALA A 131 6.10 -11.24 2.48
CA ALA A 131 5.02 -11.41 3.44
C ALA A 131 5.54 -11.55 4.88
N PHE A 132 6.56 -12.37 5.08
CA PHE A 132 7.19 -12.52 6.39
C PHE A 132 7.78 -11.20 6.90
N ARG A 133 8.50 -10.46 6.04
CA ARG A 133 9.06 -9.14 6.39
C ARG A 133 7.95 -8.16 6.75
N TYR A 134 6.92 -8.06 5.93
CA TYR A 134 5.78 -7.19 6.19
C TYR A 134 5.13 -7.50 7.55
N ASN A 135 4.77 -8.76 7.78
CA ASN A 135 4.13 -9.20 9.03
C ASN A 135 5.00 -8.96 10.28
N THR A 136 6.33 -8.94 10.10
CA THR A 136 7.26 -8.70 11.20
C THR A 136 7.46 -7.21 11.47
N THR A 137 7.48 -6.38 10.44
CA THR A 137 7.85 -4.96 10.53
C THR A 137 6.66 -4.01 10.59
N ALA A 138 5.53 -4.34 9.95
CA ALA A 138 4.36 -3.47 9.91
C ALA A 138 3.84 -3.09 11.31
N PRO A 139 3.74 -4.01 12.28
CA PRO A 139 3.28 -3.66 13.63
C PRO A 139 4.15 -2.62 14.35
N LEU A 140 5.42 -2.50 13.97
CA LEU A 140 6.31 -1.51 14.54
C LEU A 140 6.34 -0.22 13.71
N PHE A 141 6.56 -0.34 12.40
CA PHE A 141 6.86 0.80 11.54
C PHE A 141 5.61 1.49 10.96
N ILE A 142 4.48 0.80 10.91
CA ILE A 142 3.23 1.32 10.35
C ILE A 142 2.22 1.64 11.47
N GLU A 143 2.09 0.75 12.45
CA GLU A 143 1.02 0.84 13.47
C GLU A 143 1.43 1.58 14.73
N GLN A 144 2.72 1.86 14.94
CA GLN A 144 3.21 2.49 16.15
C GLN A 144 4.04 3.74 15.88
N SER A 145 4.10 4.60 16.91
CA SER A 145 4.96 5.79 16.88
C SER A 145 6.43 5.41 17.02
N LEU A 146 7.24 5.78 16.03
CA LEU A 146 8.69 5.53 16.02
C LEU A 146 9.47 6.40 17.01
N HIS A 147 8.87 7.46 17.57
CA HIS A 147 9.52 8.34 18.56
C HIS A 147 9.62 7.73 19.97
N LYS A 148 8.92 6.63 20.21
CA LYS A 148 8.92 5.99 21.53
C LYS A 148 9.89 4.81 21.54
N ILE A 149 11.06 4.98 22.16
CA ILE A 149 12.10 3.95 22.27
C ILE A 149 11.55 2.62 22.82
N LYS A 150 10.61 2.66 23.76
CA LYS A 150 9.96 1.46 24.31
C LYS A 150 9.30 0.56 23.27
N ASN A 151 8.87 1.11 22.13
CA ASN A 151 8.22 0.34 21.06
C ASN A 151 9.21 -0.60 20.35
N TYR A 152 10.51 -0.32 20.45
CA TYR A 152 11.58 -1.15 19.87
C TYR A 152 11.96 -2.35 20.72
N PHE A 153 11.60 -2.33 22.02
CA PHE A 153 11.96 -3.39 22.99
C PHE A 153 10.83 -4.42 23.16
N ASN A 154 10.15 -4.82 22.09
CA ASN A 154 9.24 -5.94 22.17
C ASN A 154 9.85 -7.19 21.52
N PHE A 155 9.39 -8.38 21.95
CA PHE A 155 9.94 -9.66 21.50
C PHE A 155 9.88 -9.85 19.98
N LYS A 156 8.87 -9.31 19.30
CA LYS A 156 8.72 -9.38 17.84
C LYS A 156 9.79 -8.56 17.13
N THR A 157 10.10 -7.37 17.67
CA THR A 157 11.15 -6.48 17.15
C THR A 157 12.53 -7.09 17.32
N ILE A 158 12.80 -7.67 18.49
CA ILE A 158 14.08 -8.36 18.78
C ILE A 158 14.24 -9.56 17.83
N LYS A 159 13.21 -10.35 17.63
CA LYS A 159 13.22 -11.46 16.66
C LYS A 159 13.44 -10.96 15.22
N GLY A 160 12.84 -9.84 14.84
CA GLY A 160 13.06 -9.21 13.54
C GLY A 160 14.49 -8.68 13.38
N LEU A 161 15.10 -8.17 14.44
CA LEU A 161 16.48 -7.66 14.43
C LEU A 161 17.52 -8.80 14.30
N PHE A 162 17.28 -9.94 14.94
CA PHE A 162 18.11 -11.14 14.77
C PHE A 162 18.02 -11.75 13.37
N LEU A 163 16.90 -11.55 12.68
CA LEU A 163 16.71 -11.97 11.31
C LEU A 163 17.27 -10.96 10.28
N ARG A 164 17.86 -9.87 10.74
CA ARG A 164 18.47 -8.79 9.94
C ARG A 164 19.67 -9.25 9.09
N THR A 165 20.24 -10.39 9.36
CA THR A 165 21.41 -10.90 8.61
C THR A 165 21.09 -11.31 7.16
N GLN A 166 19.83 -11.12 6.71
CA GLN A 166 19.41 -11.37 5.33
C GLN A 166 18.64 -10.19 4.70
N ILE A 167 18.93 -8.96 5.09
CA ILE A 167 18.57 -7.81 4.25
C ILE A 167 19.64 -7.73 3.15
N GLU A 168 19.56 -8.59 2.20
CA GLU A 168 20.11 -8.32 0.88
C GLU A 168 19.31 -7.13 0.34
N PHE A 169 19.94 -5.98 0.28
CA PHE A 169 19.51 -4.93 -0.61
C PHE A 169 19.46 -5.58 -1.99
N ILE A 170 18.26 -5.78 -2.54
CA ILE A 170 18.13 -6.15 -3.93
C ILE A 170 18.67 -4.94 -4.69
N SER A 171 19.93 -5.03 -5.08
CA SER A 171 20.47 -4.12 -6.06
C SER A 171 19.63 -4.33 -7.32
N ILE A 172 18.89 -3.31 -7.71
CA ILE A 172 18.14 -3.27 -8.97
C ILE A 172 19.15 -3.28 -10.17
N ASP A 173 20.43 -3.28 -9.89
CA ASP A 173 21.55 -3.33 -10.82
C ASP A 173 22.07 -4.75 -11.09
N GLY A 174 21.22 -5.78 -11.00
CA GLY A 174 21.52 -7.09 -11.58
C GLY A 174 21.86 -6.91 -13.08
N PRO A 175 22.82 -7.66 -13.64
CA PRO A 175 23.21 -7.51 -15.03
C PRO A 175 21.97 -7.66 -15.92
N ARG A 176 21.54 -6.53 -16.50
CA ARG A 176 20.49 -6.54 -17.52
C ARG A 176 21.04 -7.40 -18.66
N LYS A 177 20.49 -8.58 -18.85
CA LYS A 177 20.73 -9.31 -20.09
C LYS A 177 20.29 -8.36 -21.22
N PRO A 178 21.14 -8.06 -22.19
CA PRO A 178 20.74 -7.21 -23.31
C PRO A 178 19.55 -7.87 -23.99
N HIS A 179 18.49 -7.08 -24.20
CA HIS A 179 17.33 -7.52 -24.97
C HIS A 179 17.82 -7.89 -26.37
N PRO A 180 17.38 -9.00 -26.97
CA PRO A 180 17.87 -9.47 -28.26
C PRO A 180 17.75 -8.49 -29.43
N SER A 181 16.91 -7.46 -29.28
CA SER A 181 16.61 -6.48 -30.33
C SER A 181 17.44 -5.20 -30.31
N GLY A 182 18.35 -4.98 -29.34
CA GLY A 182 19.20 -3.77 -29.31
C GLY A 182 18.49 -2.42 -29.25
N GLN A 183 17.15 -2.40 -29.11
CA GLN A 183 16.37 -1.15 -29.04
C GLN A 183 16.32 -0.64 -27.61
N GLN A 184 16.82 0.58 -27.41
CA GLN A 184 16.57 1.35 -26.18
C GLN A 184 15.08 1.65 -26.09
N ILE A 185 14.44 1.23 -25.00
CA ILE A 185 13.04 1.57 -24.71
C ILE A 185 12.97 3.08 -24.47
N PRO A 186 12.26 3.88 -25.30
CA PRO A 186 12.00 5.27 -25.00
C PRO A 186 11.04 5.33 -23.81
N GLY A 187 11.49 5.82 -22.68
CA GLY A 187 10.66 5.97 -21.49
C GLY A 187 11.25 5.41 -20.21
N ALA A 188 12.55 5.17 -20.15
CA ALA A 188 13.22 4.90 -18.89
C ALA A 188 13.01 6.12 -17.98
N ILE A 189 12.28 5.88 -16.87
CA ILE A 189 12.07 6.87 -15.81
C ILE A 189 13.43 7.48 -15.45
N PRO A 190 13.59 8.82 -15.53
CA PRO A 190 14.84 9.48 -15.16
C PRO A 190 15.14 9.14 -13.71
N LYS A 191 16.38 8.79 -13.39
CA LYS A 191 16.86 8.60 -12.02
C LYS A 191 16.62 9.89 -11.22
N PRO A 192 15.67 9.96 -10.29
CA PRO A 192 15.67 11.02 -9.30
C PRO A 192 16.26 10.45 -8.02
N PHE A 193 17.02 11.29 -7.35
CA PHE A 193 17.57 11.11 -5.99
C PHE A 193 18.85 10.27 -5.85
N ARG A 194 19.93 10.76 -6.42
CA ARG A 194 21.21 10.88 -5.71
C ARG A 194 21.24 12.28 -5.09
N HIS A 195 21.46 12.36 -3.80
CA HIS A 195 21.54 13.54 -2.92
C HIS A 195 20.19 13.90 -2.23
N LEU A 196 19.94 13.23 -1.13
CA LEU A 196 19.63 13.81 0.18
C LEU A 196 20.09 12.82 1.24
#